data_0d2f0c0adc87e25ccefcf0470696a4ee
#
_entry.id   0d2f0c0adc87e25ccefcf0470696a4ee
#
_cell.length_a   1.000
_cell.length_b   1.000
_cell.length_c   1.000
_cell.angle_alpha   90.00
_cell.angle_beta   90.00
_cell.angle_gamma   90.00
#
_symmetry.space_group_name_H-M   'P 1'
#
loop_
_entity.id
_entity.type
_entity.pdbx_description
1 polymer ?
#
loop_
_entity_poly.entity_id
_entity_poly.type
_entity_poly.pdbx_seq_one_letter_code
_entity_poly.pdbx_strand_id
1 'polypeptide(L)'
;MSDKINKSDEEWREQLTEEQYHVTRKHGTERAFSGRLDKHYDAGTYLCICCATPLFSSENKFDSGSGWPSFFAPIDEANVGKIVDESFFMRRIEVHCDRCDAHLGHVFPDGPQPTGLRYCINSASLDFVSDE
;
A
#
# COMPACT_ATOMS: atom_id res chain seq x y z
N MET A 1 -18.02 -12.54 2.26
CA MET A 1 -17.48 -11.80 3.41
C MET A 1 -16.07 -12.27 3.69
N SER A 2 -15.11 -11.37 3.56
CA SER A 2 -13.74 -11.75 3.85
C SER A 2 -13.51 -11.71 5.37
N ASP A 3 -12.90 -12.76 5.89
CA ASP A 3 -12.58 -12.79 7.30
C ASP A 3 -11.35 -11.92 7.57
N LYS A 4 -11.43 -11.11 8.62
CA LYS A 4 -10.27 -10.34 9.05
C LYS A 4 -9.17 -11.29 9.52
N ILE A 5 -7.94 -10.93 9.21
CA ILE A 5 -6.78 -11.69 9.66
C ILE A 5 -6.24 -11.03 10.92
N ASN A 6 -6.24 -11.80 12.01
CA ASN A 6 -5.70 -11.35 13.30
C ASN A 6 -4.52 -12.22 13.69
N LYS A 7 -3.36 -11.61 13.81
CA LYS A 7 -2.16 -12.27 14.28
C LYS A 7 -1.57 -11.46 15.43
N SER A 8 -0.83 -12.12 16.30
CA SER A 8 -0.14 -11.43 17.37
C SER A 8 1.02 -10.62 16.79
N ASP A 9 1.46 -9.63 17.55
CA ASP A 9 2.60 -8.81 17.17
C ASP A 9 3.84 -9.68 16.90
N GLU A 10 4.05 -10.69 17.73
CA GLU A 10 5.16 -11.62 17.56
C GLU A 10 5.07 -12.39 16.24
N GLU A 11 3.88 -12.84 15.87
CA GLU A 11 3.69 -13.56 14.60
C GLU A 11 4.00 -12.67 13.40
N TRP A 12 3.59 -11.39 13.45
CA TRP A 12 3.93 -10.45 12.38
C TRP A 12 5.43 -10.23 12.29
N ARG A 13 6.12 -10.12 13.44
CA ARG A 13 7.57 -9.92 13.45
C ARG A 13 8.33 -11.10 12.87
N GLU A 14 7.83 -12.31 13.06
CA GLU A 14 8.45 -13.51 12.50
C GLU A 14 8.29 -13.58 10.98
N GLN A 15 7.16 -13.08 10.47
CA GLN A 15 6.81 -13.15 9.06
C GLN A 15 7.47 -12.04 8.23
N LEU A 16 7.66 -10.87 8.82
CA LEU A 16 8.06 -9.65 8.10
C LEU A 16 9.50 -9.26 8.43
N THR A 17 10.13 -8.53 7.51
CA THR A 17 11.40 -7.86 7.83
C THR A 17 11.12 -6.71 8.80
N GLU A 18 12.15 -6.16 9.41
CA GLU A 18 11.98 -5.02 10.33
C GLU A 18 11.31 -3.83 9.65
N GLU A 19 11.72 -3.51 8.42
CA GLU A 19 11.12 -2.43 7.67
C GLU A 19 9.66 -2.70 7.34
N GLN A 20 9.36 -3.90 6.86
CA GLN A 20 7.98 -4.29 6.55
C GLN A 20 7.09 -4.22 7.78
N TYR A 21 7.59 -4.72 8.90
CA TYR A 21 6.86 -4.67 10.17
C TYR A 21 6.61 -3.23 10.61
N HIS A 22 7.64 -2.40 10.58
CA HIS A 22 7.52 -1.00 11.01
C HIS A 22 6.50 -0.25 10.15
N VAL A 23 6.56 -0.42 8.83
CA VAL A 23 5.65 0.27 7.91
C VAL A 23 4.22 -0.24 8.06
N THR A 24 4.01 -1.56 8.07
CA THR A 24 2.66 -2.12 8.01
C THR A 24 1.96 -2.20 9.35
N ARG A 25 2.70 -2.48 10.44
CA ARG A 25 2.10 -2.69 11.75
C ARG A 25 2.29 -1.51 12.70
N LYS A 26 3.25 -0.63 12.43
CA LYS A 26 3.54 0.53 13.28
C LYS A 26 3.32 1.86 12.55
N HIS A 27 2.62 1.84 11.42
CA HIS A 27 2.28 3.03 10.64
C HIS A 27 3.50 3.86 10.23
N GLY A 28 4.60 3.17 9.94
CA GLY A 28 5.80 3.83 9.46
C GLY A 28 5.70 4.22 8.00
N THR A 29 6.67 4.97 7.51
CA THR A 29 6.77 5.37 6.12
C THR A 29 8.19 5.09 5.66
N GLU A 30 8.34 4.39 4.53
CA GLU A 30 9.66 4.21 3.95
C GLU A 30 10.17 5.54 3.39
N ARG A 31 11.49 5.67 3.28
CA ARG A 31 12.08 6.88 2.69
C ARG A 31 11.75 6.93 1.20
N ALA A 32 11.43 8.13 0.69
CA ALA A 32 11.17 8.33 -0.73
C ALA A 32 12.34 7.82 -1.57
N PHE A 33 12.06 7.19 -2.68
CA PHE A 33 13.02 6.62 -3.62
C PHE A 33 13.85 5.46 -3.07
N SER A 34 13.50 4.93 -1.89
CA SER A 34 14.22 3.80 -1.30
C SER A 34 13.57 2.44 -1.59
N GLY A 35 12.30 2.42 -1.98
CA GLY A 35 11.57 1.19 -2.19
C GLY A 35 11.87 0.55 -3.55
N ARG A 36 11.99 -0.78 -3.56
CA ARG A 36 12.32 -1.52 -4.78
C ARG A 36 11.22 -1.50 -5.83
N LEU A 37 9.99 -1.15 -5.45
CA LEU A 37 8.85 -1.17 -6.38
C LEU A 37 8.48 0.22 -6.92
N ASP A 38 9.16 1.28 -6.50
CA ASP A 38 8.86 2.64 -6.96
C ASP A 38 8.99 2.73 -8.49
N LYS A 39 10.11 2.31 -9.03
CA LYS A 39 10.39 2.35 -10.48
C LYS A 39 10.13 1.02 -11.16
N HIS A 40 9.25 0.21 -10.61
CA HIS A 40 8.93 -1.12 -11.12
C HIS A 40 7.66 -1.06 -11.97
N TYR A 41 7.76 -1.43 -13.24
CA TYR A 41 6.64 -1.32 -14.18
C TYR A 41 6.33 -2.61 -14.93
N ASP A 42 6.82 -3.74 -14.45
CA ASP A 42 6.49 -5.04 -15.06
C ASP A 42 4.99 -5.33 -14.89
N ALA A 43 4.43 -6.07 -15.84
CA ALA A 43 3.03 -6.46 -15.77
C ALA A 43 2.78 -7.45 -14.64
N GLY A 44 1.82 -7.17 -13.79
CA GLY A 44 1.50 -8.06 -12.68
C GLY A 44 0.60 -7.41 -11.65
N THR A 45 0.54 -8.05 -10.49
CA THR A 45 -0.34 -7.67 -9.40
C THR A 45 0.47 -7.38 -8.14
N TYR A 46 0.10 -6.31 -7.45
CA TYR A 46 0.70 -5.95 -6.17
C TYR A 46 -0.19 -6.43 -5.04
N LEU A 47 0.35 -7.31 -4.19
CA LEU A 47 -0.35 -7.93 -3.09
C LEU A 47 0.05 -7.29 -1.76
N CYS A 48 -0.82 -7.41 -0.77
CA CYS A 48 -0.45 -7.02 0.60
C CYS A 48 0.67 -7.95 1.09
N ILE A 49 1.77 -7.38 1.56
CA ILE A 49 2.90 -8.18 2.04
C ILE A 49 2.52 -9.03 3.27
N CYS A 50 1.51 -8.61 4.01
CA CYS A 50 1.09 -9.31 5.23
C CYS A 50 0.14 -10.47 4.97
N CYS A 51 -0.82 -10.33 4.04
CA CYS A 51 -1.87 -11.32 3.87
C CYS A 51 -2.12 -11.76 2.43
N ALA A 52 -1.35 -11.23 1.49
CA ALA A 52 -1.44 -11.57 0.07
C ALA A 52 -2.75 -11.18 -0.61
N THR A 53 -3.54 -10.30 -0.01
CA THR A 53 -4.73 -9.76 -0.66
C THR A 53 -4.31 -8.94 -1.88
N PRO A 54 -4.90 -9.17 -3.07
CA PRO A 54 -4.60 -8.33 -4.25
C PRO A 54 -5.04 -6.89 -3.99
N LEU A 55 -4.14 -5.95 -4.14
CA LEU A 55 -4.41 -4.55 -3.82
C LEU A 55 -4.40 -3.66 -5.06
N PHE A 56 -3.37 -3.77 -5.89
CA PHE A 56 -3.21 -2.89 -7.05
C PHE A 56 -2.71 -3.69 -8.27
N SER A 57 -3.09 -3.20 -9.45
CA SER A 57 -2.63 -3.77 -10.72
C SER A 57 -1.58 -2.84 -11.32
N SER A 58 -0.62 -3.44 -12.03
CA SER A 58 0.37 -2.67 -12.79
C SER A 58 -0.29 -1.76 -13.82
N GLU A 59 -1.49 -2.10 -14.30
CA GLU A 59 -2.22 -1.28 -15.25
C GLU A 59 -2.63 0.07 -14.66
N ASN A 60 -2.74 0.16 -13.34
CA ASN A 60 -3.15 1.37 -12.67
C ASN A 60 -1.99 2.14 -12.06
N LYS A 61 -0.76 1.65 -12.25
CA LYS A 61 0.44 2.28 -11.72
C LYS A 61 0.91 3.40 -12.65
N PHE A 62 1.37 4.49 -12.07
CA PHE A 62 1.93 5.60 -12.83
C PHE A 62 3.10 6.23 -12.08
N ASP A 63 3.95 6.96 -12.80
CA ASP A 63 5.09 7.66 -12.19
C ASP A 63 4.62 9.03 -11.70
N SER A 64 4.49 9.18 -10.40
CA SER A 64 4.08 10.45 -9.80
C SER A 64 5.25 11.36 -9.47
N GLY A 65 6.47 10.83 -9.54
CA GLY A 65 7.67 11.57 -9.14
C GLY A 65 7.82 11.72 -7.63
N SER A 66 6.93 11.10 -6.84
CA SER A 66 6.94 11.25 -5.39
C SER A 66 8.01 10.44 -4.68
N GLY A 67 8.51 9.38 -5.33
CA GLY A 67 9.46 8.47 -4.70
C GLY A 67 8.83 7.26 -4.06
N TRP A 68 7.51 7.09 -4.20
CA TRP A 68 6.76 5.93 -3.74
C TRP A 68 5.92 5.37 -4.88
N PRO A 69 5.65 4.04 -4.89
CA PRO A 69 4.73 3.49 -5.87
C PRO A 69 3.39 4.21 -5.85
N SER A 70 2.90 4.58 -7.00
CA SER A 70 1.67 5.37 -7.12
C SER A 70 0.68 4.71 -8.08
N PHE A 71 -0.59 4.70 -7.69
CA PHE A 71 -1.67 4.07 -8.46
C PHE A 71 -2.87 5.01 -8.47
N PHE A 72 -3.65 4.99 -9.55
CA PHE A 72 -4.84 5.86 -9.59
C PHE A 72 -6.10 5.15 -9.04
N ALA A 73 -6.05 3.84 -8.84
CA ALA A 73 -7.17 3.08 -8.25
C ALA A 73 -6.69 1.72 -7.75
N PRO A 74 -7.32 1.16 -6.73
CA PRO A 74 -7.07 -0.23 -6.35
C PRO A 74 -7.75 -1.19 -7.33
N ILE A 75 -7.39 -2.47 -7.27
CA ILE A 75 -8.05 -3.51 -8.06
C ILE A 75 -9.53 -3.58 -7.69
N ASP A 76 -9.82 -3.51 -6.40
CA ASP A 76 -11.17 -3.53 -5.87
C ASP A 76 -11.20 -2.59 -4.66
N GLU A 77 -12.11 -1.63 -4.69
CA GLU A 77 -12.25 -0.67 -3.59
C GLU A 77 -12.49 -1.36 -2.25
N ALA A 78 -13.14 -2.53 -2.26
CA ALA A 78 -13.41 -3.28 -1.04
C ALA A 78 -12.16 -3.87 -0.39
N ASN A 79 -11.05 -3.97 -1.13
CA ASN A 79 -9.82 -4.55 -0.60
C ASN A 79 -8.99 -3.56 0.21
N VAL A 80 -9.33 -2.28 0.16
CA VAL A 80 -8.63 -1.25 0.92
C VAL A 80 -9.62 -0.47 1.78
N GLY A 81 -9.16 -0.04 2.95
CA GLY A 81 -9.92 0.84 3.82
C GLY A 81 -9.26 2.20 3.89
N LYS A 82 -10.01 3.20 4.31
CA LYS A 82 -9.54 4.58 4.41
C LYS A 82 -9.88 5.15 5.79
N ILE A 83 -8.94 5.86 6.38
CA ILE A 83 -9.10 6.50 7.68
C ILE A 83 -8.50 7.89 7.61
N VAL A 84 -9.14 8.87 8.26
CA VAL A 84 -8.58 10.21 8.37
C VAL A 84 -7.36 10.17 9.27
N ASP A 85 -6.24 10.68 8.76
CA ASP A 85 -4.97 10.78 9.49
C ASP A 85 -4.68 12.26 9.74
N GLU A 86 -4.73 12.67 11.00
CA GLU A 86 -4.52 14.06 11.38
C GLU A 86 -3.15 14.28 12.06
N SER A 87 -2.23 13.36 11.90
CA SER A 87 -0.89 13.47 12.47
C SER A 87 -0.11 14.62 11.82
N PHE A 88 0.88 15.14 12.54
CA PHE A 88 1.79 16.21 12.08
C PHE A 88 1.05 17.49 11.64
N PHE A 89 -0.09 17.79 12.29
CA PHE A 89 -0.91 18.97 11.98
C PHE A 89 -1.41 19.01 10.53
N MET A 90 -1.42 17.85 9.86
CA MET A 90 -1.95 17.72 8.50
C MET A 90 -3.17 16.82 8.52
N ARG A 91 -4.03 17.01 7.55
CA ARG A 91 -5.17 16.11 7.39
C ARG A 91 -4.99 15.35 6.08
N ARG A 92 -4.79 14.05 6.21
CA ARG A 92 -4.61 13.15 5.06
C ARG A 92 -5.56 11.98 5.19
N ILE A 93 -5.72 11.23 4.10
CA ILE A 93 -6.50 9.99 4.13
C ILE A 93 -5.52 8.82 4.07
N GLU A 94 -5.45 8.07 5.16
CA GLU A 94 -4.63 6.87 5.23
C GLU A 94 -5.33 5.72 4.52
N VAL A 95 -4.55 4.89 3.82
CA VAL A 95 -5.03 3.69 3.13
C VAL A 95 -4.44 2.48 3.82
N HIS A 96 -5.29 1.50 4.13
CA HIS A 96 -4.84 0.25 4.75
C HIS A 96 -5.49 -0.94 4.05
N CYS A 97 -4.90 -2.12 4.25
CA CYS A 97 -5.49 -3.36 3.75
C CYS A 97 -6.74 -3.68 4.56
N ASP A 98 -7.87 -3.85 3.90
CA ASP A 98 -9.13 -4.10 4.60
C ASP A 98 -9.12 -5.44 5.34
N ARG A 99 -8.33 -6.41 4.88
CA ARG A 99 -8.34 -7.75 5.45
C ARG A 99 -7.47 -7.92 6.69
N CYS A 100 -6.29 -7.28 6.73
CA CYS A 100 -5.36 -7.45 7.85
C CYS A 100 -4.99 -6.16 8.55
N ASP A 101 -5.55 -5.04 8.10
CA ASP A 101 -5.32 -3.69 8.63
C ASP A 101 -3.88 -3.19 8.47
N ALA A 102 -3.09 -3.81 7.57
CA ALA A 102 -1.74 -3.32 7.30
C ALA A 102 -1.79 -1.89 6.77
N HIS A 103 -0.95 -1.01 7.32
CA HIS A 103 -0.81 0.34 6.80
C HIS A 103 -0.14 0.28 5.44
N LEU A 104 -0.74 0.89 4.43
CA LEU A 104 -0.22 0.88 3.07
C LEU A 104 0.38 2.23 2.67
N GLY A 105 -0.30 3.29 2.97
CA GLY A 105 0.12 4.63 2.58
C GLY A 105 -1.03 5.62 2.72
N HIS A 106 -1.12 6.54 1.77
CA HIS A 106 -2.13 7.60 1.78
C HIS A 106 -2.68 7.81 0.37
N VAL A 107 -3.88 8.38 0.27
CA VAL A 107 -4.47 8.74 -1.01
C VAL A 107 -4.69 10.25 -1.06
N PHE A 108 -4.39 10.86 -2.21
CA PHE A 108 -4.46 12.30 -2.43
C PHE A 108 -5.31 12.60 -3.67
N PRO A 109 -5.93 13.79 -3.74
CA PRO A 109 -6.81 14.14 -4.87
C PRO A 109 -6.09 14.74 -6.07
N ASP A 110 -4.79 14.54 -6.18
CA ASP A 110 -3.95 15.11 -7.23
C ASP A 110 -3.43 14.05 -8.20
N GLY A 111 -4.24 13.06 -8.52
CA GLY A 111 -3.89 12.00 -9.43
C GLY A 111 -4.41 12.18 -10.84
N PRO A 112 -4.07 11.25 -11.74
CA PRO A 112 -4.51 11.31 -13.14
C PRO A 112 -5.92 10.81 -13.34
N GLN A 113 -6.48 11.07 -14.52
CA GLN A 113 -7.74 10.46 -14.92
C GLN A 113 -7.53 8.93 -15.01
N PRO A 114 -8.57 8.13 -14.81
CA PRO A 114 -9.98 8.51 -14.68
C PRO A 114 -10.44 8.91 -13.28
N THR A 115 -9.68 8.60 -12.22
CA THR A 115 -10.16 8.85 -10.86
C THR A 115 -9.81 10.21 -10.30
N GLY A 116 -8.72 10.80 -10.78
CA GLY A 116 -8.19 12.01 -10.16
C GLY A 116 -7.50 11.74 -8.83
N LEU A 117 -7.26 10.49 -8.47
CA LEU A 117 -6.68 10.10 -7.20
C LEU A 117 -5.26 9.58 -7.36
N ARG A 118 -4.43 9.81 -6.35
CA ARG A 118 -3.09 9.26 -6.26
C ARG A 118 -2.97 8.47 -4.97
N TYR A 119 -2.95 7.15 -5.11
CA TYR A 119 -2.67 6.24 -4.00
C TYR A 119 -1.16 6.10 -3.90
N CYS A 120 -0.58 6.72 -2.89
CA CYS A 120 0.86 6.73 -2.66
C CYS A 120 1.17 5.66 -1.64
N ILE A 121 1.78 4.56 -2.07
CA ILE A 121 1.87 3.33 -1.29
C ILE A 121 3.33 2.98 -1.03
N ASN A 122 3.62 2.51 0.19
CA ASN A 122 4.98 2.07 0.54
C ASN A 122 5.31 0.75 -0.16
N SER A 123 6.49 0.66 -0.79
CA SER A 123 6.96 -0.61 -1.37
C SER A 123 7.03 -1.70 -0.32
N ALA A 124 7.39 -1.35 0.91
CA ALA A 124 7.52 -2.32 2.00
C ALA A 124 6.19 -2.97 2.37
N SER A 125 5.06 -2.35 1.99
CA SER A 125 3.72 -2.90 2.24
C SER A 125 3.27 -3.86 1.14
N LEU A 126 4.02 -3.99 0.07
CA LEU A 126 3.60 -4.71 -1.13
C LEU A 126 4.53 -5.87 -1.48
N ASP A 127 3.92 -6.89 -2.08
CA ASP A 127 4.63 -7.96 -2.76
C ASP A 127 4.16 -7.94 -4.21
N PHE A 128 5.05 -8.26 -5.14
CA PHE A 128 4.72 -8.23 -6.56
C PHE A 128 4.70 -9.64 -7.14
N VAL A 129 3.64 -9.97 -7.88
CA VAL A 129 3.52 -11.22 -8.60
C VAL A 129 3.37 -10.92 -10.08
N SER A 130 4.31 -11.41 -10.88
CA SER A 130 4.30 -11.21 -12.32
C SER A 130 3.12 -11.96 -12.97
N ASP A 131 2.59 -11.40 -14.05
CA ASP A 131 1.55 -12.06 -14.85
C ASP A 131 2.09 -13.26 -15.65
N GLU A 132 3.39 -13.42 -15.73
CA GLU A 132 4.02 -14.53 -16.43
C GLU A 132 4.26 -15.74 -15.56
#